data_e80faa364d79597615f7e549e3ad49b1
#
_entry.id   e80faa364d79597615f7e549e3ad49b1
#
_cell.length_a   1.000
_cell.length_b   1.000
_cell.length_c   1.000
_cell.angle_alpha   90.00
_cell.angle_beta   90.00
_cell.angle_gamma   90.00
#
_symmetry.space_group_name_H-M   'P 1'
#
loop_
_entity.id
_entity.type
_entity.pdbx_description
1 polymer ?
#
loop_
_entity_poly.entity_id
_entity_poly.type
_entity_poly.pdbx_seq_one_letter_code
_entity_poly.pdbx_strand_id
1 'polypeptide(L)'
;SRWFIIFIGAFLLVMFAIEYHLPKKFVWTPTFSHYDEQPFGCAVFDSLLTVSLPSGYTLSRKTFYQLEQEDTAHHKGILLIASNLPFSKVDIDALLKMADRGNKIMLVSSSFTKLLEDTLKFDCTYSYFRSVDLKKYAASLLKRDSIYWIGDPEVYPQQIFRFYPQFCKSYFRQYDSLPVRKLAEIDLAKDMGNA
;
A
#
# COMPACT_ATOMS: atom_id res chain seq x y z
N SER A 1 35.32 -19.98 -40.09
CA SER A 1 34.50 -19.66 -41.25
C SER A 1 33.78 -18.35 -41.05
N ARG A 2 33.89 -17.36 -41.95
CA ARG A 2 33.26 -16.03 -41.87
C ARG A 2 31.73 -16.13 -41.78
N TRP A 3 31.15 -17.11 -42.44
CA TRP A 3 29.73 -17.39 -42.39
C TRP A 3 29.21 -17.78 -41.00
N PHE A 4 30.02 -18.47 -40.22
CA PHE A 4 29.65 -18.85 -38.86
C PHE A 4 29.53 -17.62 -37.94
N ILE A 5 30.43 -16.65 -38.09
CA ILE A 5 30.39 -15.39 -37.33
C ILE A 5 29.15 -14.57 -37.71
N ILE A 6 28.81 -14.51 -38.98
CA ILE A 6 27.61 -13.81 -39.47
C ILE A 6 26.36 -14.48 -38.92
N PHE A 7 26.30 -15.81 -38.91
CA PHE A 7 25.16 -16.55 -38.36
C PHE A 7 24.97 -16.30 -36.85
N ILE A 8 26.04 -16.34 -36.06
CA ILE A 8 25.99 -16.03 -34.64
C ILE A 8 25.53 -14.59 -34.42
N GLY A 9 26.06 -13.63 -35.16
CA GLY A 9 25.66 -12.23 -35.06
C GLY A 9 24.16 -12.03 -35.37
N ALA A 10 23.68 -12.64 -36.44
CA ALA A 10 22.27 -12.60 -36.79
C ALA A 10 21.36 -13.25 -35.71
N PHE A 11 21.79 -14.40 -35.19
CA PHE A 11 21.08 -15.09 -34.11
C PHE A 11 20.98 -14.24 -32.85
N LEU A 12 22.07 -13.61 -32.41
CA LEU A 12 22.06 -12.71 -31.24
C LEU A 12 21.16 -11.50 -31.49
N LEU A 13 21.18 -10.94 -32.69
CA LEU A 13 20.33 -9.81 -33.06
C LEU A 13 18.85 -10.17 -32.98
N VAL A 14 18.47 -11.34 -33.47
CA VAL A 14 17.11 -11.87 -33.39
C VAL A 14 16.71 -12.12 -31.93
N MET A 15 17.59 -12.71 -31.12
CA MET A 15 17.33 -12.90 -29.68
C MET A 15 17.11 -11.56 -28.95
N PHE A 16 17.94 -10.57 -29.23
CA PHE A 16 17.79 -9.22 -28.67
C PHE A 16 16.46 -8.57 -29.10
N ALA A 17 16.09 -8.71 -30.38
CA ALA A 17 14.83 -8.19 -30.87
C ALA A 17 13.62 -8.86 -30.21
N ILE A 18 13.67 -10.19 -30.01
CA ILE A 18 12.63 -10.93 -29.31
C ILE A 18 12.54 -10.47 -27.85
N GLU A 19 13.65 -10.37 -27.14
CA GLU A 19 13.67 -9.94 -25.73
C GLU A 19 13.16 -8.51 -25.55
N TYR A 20 13.47 -7.63 -26.47
CA TYR A 20 12.99 -6.24 -26.46
C TYR A 20 11.47 -6.12 -26.69
N HIS A 21 10.90 -7.00 -27.50
CA HIS A 21 9.45 -7.01 -27.79
C HIS A 21 8.62 -7.88 -26.86
N LEU A 22 9.26 -8.69 -25.99
CA LEU A 22 8.52 -9.45 -25.00
C LEU A 22 7.87 -8.50 -23.97
N PRO A 23 6.57 -8.67 -23.71
CA PRO A 23 5.90 -7.88 -22.68
C PRO A 23 6.60 -8.11 -21.34
N LYS A 24 6.95 -7.02 -20.67
CA LYS A 24 7.56 -7.07 -19.33
C LYS A 24 6.63 -7.80 -18.38
N LYS A 25 7.12 -8.83 -17.72
CA LYS A 25 6.36 -9.58 -16.72
C LYS A 25 6.04 -8.67 -15.55
N PHE A 26 4.79 -8.68 -15.12
CA PHE A 26 4.40 -7.98 -13.89
C PHE A 26 5.11 -8.59 -12.68
N VAL A 27 5.72 -7.73 -11.89
CA VAL A 27 6.31 -8.09 -10.60
C VAL A 27 5.27 -7.80 -9.53
N TRP A 28 4.78 -8.86 -8.88
CA TRP A 28 3.75 -8.77 -7.85
C TRP A 28 4.34 -8.58 -6.44
N THR A 29 5.54 -8.07 -6.36
CA THR A 29 6.18 -7.77 -5.07
C THR A 29 5.81 -6.34 -4.68
N PRO A 30 5.14 -6.12 -3.53
CA PRO A 30 4.79 -4.78 -3.08
C PRO A 30 6.04 -3.94 -2.81
N THR A 31 6.22 -2.86 -3.53
CA THR A 31 7.30 -1.89 -3.33
C THR A 31 6.80 -0.62 -2.67
N PHE A 32 5.57 -0.21 -2.97
CA PHE A 32 4.97 1.08 -2.60
C PHE A 32 5.86 2.28 -2.94
N SER A 33 6.79 2.07 -3.87
CA SER A 33 7.68 3.13 -4.34
C SER A 33 6.94 4.09 -5.27
N HIS A 34 7.17 5.37 -5.10
CA HIS A 34 6.55 6.41 -5.93
C HIS A 34 7.04 6.43 -7.38
N TYR A 35 8.12 5.71 -7.69
CA TYR A 35 8.59 5.52 -9.08
C TYR A 35 8.07 4.26 -9.73
N ASP A 36 7.49 3.35 -8.96
CA ASP A 36 7.17 2.03 -9.45
C ASP A 36 5.78 2.01 -10.08
N GLU A 37 5.74 1.67 -11.36
CA GLU A 37 4.53 1.51 -12.15
C GLU A 37 3.91 0.10 -12.06
N GLN A 38 4.57 -0.82 -11.32
CA GLN A 38 4.07 -2.17 -11.10
C GLN A 38 2.79 -2.17 -10.25
N PRO A 39 2.03 -3.27 -10.21
CA PRO A 39 0.69 -3.30 -9.56
C PRO A 39 0.64 -2.82 -8.10
N PHE A 40 1.72 -2.96 -7.35
CA PHE A 40 1.82 -2.47 -5.97
C PHE A 40 2.82 -1.30 -5.83
N GLY A 41 3.10 -0.60 -6.92
CA GLY A 41 3.82 0.66 -6.90
C GLY A 41 2.87 1.84 -6.68
N CYS A 42 3.42 2.99 -6.37
CA CYS A 42 2.67 4.21 -6.10
C CYS A 42 2.85 5.30 -7.18
N ALA A 43 3.42 4.99 -8.35
CA ALA A 43 3.66 6.00 -9.40
C ALA A 43 2.39 6.71 -9.88
N VAL A 44 1.29 5.96 -10.05
CA VAL A 44 -0.01 6.54 -10.42
C VAL A 44 -0.56 7.43 -9.30
N PHE A 45 -0.45 6.97 -8.05
CA PHE A 45 -0.88 7.73 -6.88
C PHE A 45 -0.06 9.02 -6.71
N ASP A 46 1.25 8.95 -6.91
CA ASP A 46 2.16 10.09 -6.90
C ASP A 46 1.77 11.14 -7.93
N SER A 47 1.47 10.72 -9.15
CA SER A 47 0.98 11.58 -10.22
C SER A 47 -0.35 12.25 -9.86
N LEU A 48 -1.27 11.51 -9.25
CA LEU A 48 -2.54 12.06 -8.78
C LEU A 48 -2.36 13.09 -7.67
N LEU A 49 -1.48 12.84 -6.70
CA LEU A 49 -1.15 13.80 -5.64
C LEU A 49 -0.57 15.09 -6.22
N THR A 50 0.34 14.97 -7.18
CA THR A 50 0.97 16.12 -7.82
C THR A 50 -0.06 17.05 -8.48
N VAL A 51 -1.09 16.48 -9.10
CA VAL A 51 -2.17 17.26 -9.74
C VAL A 51 -3.19 17.78 -8.72
N SER A 52 -3.47 16.99 -7.67
CA SER A 52 -4.55 17.29 -6.72
C SER A 52 -4.16 18.23 -5.60
N LEU A 53 -2.86 18.37 -5.29
CA LEU A 53 -2.36 19.22 -4.21
C LEU A 53 -1.77 20.52 -4.75
N PRO A 54 -2.51 21.63 -4.71
CA PRO A 54 -2.03 22.92 -5.24
C PRO A 54 -0.73 23.44 -4.57
N SER A 55 -0.56 23.11 -3.28
CA SER A 55 0.62 23.49 -2.50
C SER A 55 1.80 22.52 -2.68
N GLY A 56 1.62 21.49 -3.49
CA GLY A 56 2.61 20.43 -3.63
C GLY A 56 2.78 19.57 -2.38
N TYR A 57 3.74 18.67 -2.43
CA TYR A 57 4.15 17.84 -1.29
C TYR A 57 5.65 17.56 -1.37
N THR A 58 6.23 17.15 -0.26
CA THR A 58 7.65 16.82 -0.18
C THR A 58 7.82 15.36 0.18
N LEU A 59 8.59 14.63 -0.62
CA LEU A 59 8.98 13.26 -0.30
C LEU A 59 10.10 13.27 0.74
N SER A 60 9.90 12.52 1.81
CA SER A 60 10.90 12.36 2.88
C SER A 60 11.24 10.88 3.05
N ARG A 61 12.51 10.61 3.33
CA ARG A 61 13.02 9.28 3.68
C ARG A 61 13.46 9.20 5.15
N LYS A 62 13.02 10.17 5.94
CA LYS A 62 13.38 10.31 7.35
C LYS A 62 12.45 9.50 8.23
N THR A 63 12.96 9.03 9.36
CA THR A 63 12.11 8.44 10.40
C THR A 63 11.26 9.50 11.07
N PHE A 64 10.20 9.11 11.81
CA PHE A 64 9.39 10.06 12.56
C PHE A 64 10.21 10.81 13.60
N TYR A 65 11.17 10.14 14.22
CA TYR A 65 12.10 10.79 15.15
C TYR A 65 12.89 11.92 14.48
N GLN A 66 13.46 11.66 13.31
CA GLN A 66 14.20 12.67 12.56
C GLN A 66 13.31 13.83 12.08
N LEU A 67 12.11 13.52 11.62
CA LEU A 67 11.13 14.54 11.22
C LEU A 67 10.72 15.42 12.40
N GLU A 68 10.50 14.84 13.58
CA GLU A 68 10.11 15.57 14.78
C GLU A 68 11.21 16.54 15.25
N GLN A 69 12.48 16.14 15.14
CA GLN A 69 13.61 16.99 15.51
C GLN A 69 13.85 18.15 14.56
N GLU A 70 13.60 17.96 13.27
CA GLU A 70 13.89 18.96 12.25
C GLU A 70 12.70 19.90 11.97
N ASP A 71 11.50 19.39 12.10
CA ASP A 71 10.29 20.08 11.71
C ASP A 71 9.38 20.36 12.91
N THR A 72 9.40 21.59 13.37
CA THR A 72 8.50 22.09 14.41
C THR A 72 7.17 22.58 13.85
N ALA A 73 6.92 22.39 12.56
CA ALA A 73 5.70 22.88 11.92
C ALA A 73 4.45 22.19 12.45
N HIS A 74 3.37 22.96 12.46
CA HIS A 74 2.06 22.59 12.91
C HIS A 74 1.10 22.46 11.71
N HIS A 75 0.05 21.64 11.88
CA HIS A 75 -1.04 21.53 10.90
C HIS A 75 -0.64 20.99 9.52
N LYS A 76 0.37 20.15 9.45
CA LYS A 76 0.75 19.42 8.23
C LYS A 76 -0.01 18.10 8.08
N GLY A 77 -0.19 17.68 6.84
CA GLY A 77 -0.57 16.30 6.50
C GLY A 77 0.68 15.46 6.28
N ILE A 78 0.79 14.33 6.97
CA ILE A 78 1.88 13.36 6.80
C ILE A 78 1.27 12.04 6.35
N LEU A 79 1.69 11.56 5.20
CA LEU A 79 1.27 10.27 4.64
C LEU A 79 2.45 9.33 4.56
N LEU A 80 2.34 8.17 5.19
CA LEU A 80 3.31 7.09 5.09
C LEU A 80 2.66 5.84 4.50
N ILE A 81 3.24 5.34 3.41
CA ILE A 81 2.77 4.12 2.73
C ILE A 81 3.91 3.13 2.68
N ALA A 82 3.71 1.94 3.27
CA ALA A 82 4.69 0.86 3.26
C ALA A 82 4.03 -0.50 3.50
N SER A 83 4.67 -1.58 3.06
CA SER A 83 4.17 -2.94 3.34
C SER A 83 4.25 -3.32 4.82
N ASN A 84 5.23 -2.77 5.53
CA ASN A 84 5.44 -2.98 6.95
C ASN A 84 6.01 -1.69 7.56
N LEU A 85 5.59 -1.37 8.77
CA LEU A 85 6.01 -0.20 9.52
C LEU A 85 6.76 -0.63 10.80
N PRO A 86 8.08 -0.86 10.71
CA PRO A 86 8.91 -1.31 11.84
C PRO A 86 9.25 -0.13 12.75
N PHE A 87 8.24 0.48 13.39
CA PHE A 87 8.44 1.60 14.30
C PHE A 87 9.14 1.16 15.58
N SER A 88 10.19 1.90 15.95
CA SER A 88 10.77 1.85 17.28
C SER A 88 9.90 2.64 18.27
N LYS A 89 10.16 2.44 19.58
CA LYS A 89 9.49 3.24 20.62
C LYS A 89 9.71 4.74 20.41
N VAL A 90 10.92 5.12 20.03
CA VAL A 90 11.28 6.53 19.81
C VAL A 90 10.52 7.12 18.62
N ASP A 91 10.30 6.34 17.55
CA ASP A 91 9.50 6.79 16.41
C ASP A 91 8.03 6.95 16.77
N ILE A 92 7.48 6.05 17.61
CA ILE A 92 6.10 6.15 18.07
C ILE A 92 5.92 7.37 18.97
N ASP A 93 6.83 7.61 19.90
CA ASP A 93 6.79 8.79 20.77
C ASP A 93 6.88 10.09 19.96
N ALA A 94 7.72 10.12 18.93
CA ALA A 94 7.83 11.24 18.01
C ALA A 94 6.55 11.45 17.19
N LEU A 95 5.97 10.37 16.65
CA LEU A 95 4.71 10.39 15.93
C LEU A 95 3.58 10.98 16.79
N LEU A 96 3.47 10.55 18.04
CA LEU A 96 2.47 11.07 18.98
C LEU A 96 2.67 12.56 19.27
N LYS A 97 3.91 13.00 19.52
CA LYS A 97 4.24 14.43 19.67
C LYS A 97 3.88 15.26 18.46
N MET A 98 4.16 14.73 17.24
CA MET A 98 3.78 15.41 16.02
C MET A 98 2.26 15.52 15.86
N ALA A 99 1.52 14.46 16.22
CA ALA A 99 0.06 14.48 16.23
C ALA A 99 -0.50 15.48 17.24
N ASP A 100 0.07 15.55 18.44
CA ASP A 100 -0.30 16.49 19.51
C ASP A 100 -0.10 17.96 19.08
N ARG A 101 0.89 18.22 18.24
CA ARG A 101 1.10 19.54 17.60
C ARG A 101 0.05 19.88 16.52
N GLY A 102 -0.97 19.03 16.31
CA GLY A 102 -2.06 19.25 15.35
C GLY A 102 -1.75 18.77 13.94
N ASN A 103 -0.71 17.99 13.73
CA ASN A 103 -0.45 17.38 12.42
C ASN A 103 -1.40 16.20 12.19
N LYS A 104 -1.87 16.05 10.95
CA LYS A 104 -2.70 14.90 10.55
C LYS A 104 -1.81 13.82 9.98
N ILE A 105 -1.78 12.66 10.62
CA ILE A 105 -0.92 11.55 10.22
C ILE A 105 -1.78 10.41 9.69
N MET A 106 -1.47 9.96 8.47
CA MET A 106 -2.10 8.81 7.83
C MET A 106 -1.04 7.72 7.60
N LEU A 107 -1.26 6.57 8.23
CA LEU A 107 -0.41 5.39 8.07
C LEU A 107 -1.15 4.36 7.22
N VAL A 108 -0.57 4.00 6.09
CA VAL A 108 -1.10 2.98 5.17
C VAL A 108 -0.12 1.82 5.13
N SER A 109 -0.53 0.70 5.68
CA SER A 109 0.32 -0.49 5.74
C SER A 109 -0.51 -1.77 5.70
N SER A 110 0.11 -2.84 5.24
CA SER A 110 -0.48 -4.18 5.37
C SER A 110 -0.26 -4.79 6.76
N SER A 111 0.68 -4.27 7.55
CA SER A 111 0.92 -4.70 8.93
C SER A 111 1.50 -3.56 9.78
N PHE A 112 1.17 -3.57 11.07
CA PHE A 112 1.71 -2.64 12.06
C PHE A 112 2.51 -3.40 13.11
N THR A 113 3.44 -2.73 13.78
CA THR A 113 4.17 -3.34 14.91
C THR A 113 3.24 -3.48 16.11
N LYS A 114 3.41 -4.56 16.88
CA LYS A 114 2.64 -4.78 18.09
C LYS A 114 2.76 -3.62 19.08
N LEU A 115 3.93 -2.99 19.12
CA LEU A 115 4.17 -1.81 19.94
C LEU A 115 3.25 -0.63 19.57
N LEU A 116 3.03 -0.39 18.27
CA LEU A 116 2.10 0.64 17.80
C LEU A 116 0.64 0.27 18.10
N GLU A 117 0.27 -0.98 17.89
CA GLU A 117 -1.07 -1.50 18.21
C GLU A 117 -1.40 -1.34 19.69
N ASP A 118 -0.47 -1.74 20.56
CA ASP A 118 -0.63 -1.63 22.01
C ASP A 118 -0.68 -0.17 22.48
N THR A 119 0.08 0.71 21.82
CA THR A 119 0.11 2.14 22.15
C THR A 119 -1.19 2.83 21.74
N LEU A 120 -1.69 2.55 20.54
CA LEU A 120 -2.91 3.15 19.99
C LEU A 120 -4.17 2.34 20.30
N LYS A 121 -4.04 1.22 21.06
CA LYS A 121 -5.16 0.38 21.51
C LYS A 121 -6.05 -0.15 20.38
N PHE A 122 -5.43 -0.64 19.31
CA PHE A 122 -6.12 -1.36 18.26
C PHE A 122 -5.45 -2.71 18.00
N ASP A 123 -6.16 -3.60 17.34
CA ASP A 123 -5.66 -4.91 16.89
C ASP A 123 -6.02 -5.12 15.44
N CYS A 124 -5.02 -5.55 14.65
CA CYS A 124 -5.19 -5.84 13.24
C CYS A 124 -4.97 -7.31 12.94
N THR A 125 -5.81 -7.84 12.06
CA THR A 125 -5.54 -9.14 11.44
C THR A 125 -4.77 -8.91 10.14
N TYR A 126 -3.68 -9.65 9.97
CA TYR A 126 -2.79 -9.52 8.82
C TYR A 126 -2.87 -10.75 7.94
N SER A 127 -2.94 -10.53 6.64
CA SER A 127 -2.76 -11.56 5.64
C SER A 127 -1.62 -11.15 4.71
N TYR A 128 -0.59 -11.97 4.66
CA TYR A 128 0.53 -11.72 3.76
C TYR A 128 0.19 -12.23 2.36
N PHE A 129 0.33 -11.34 1.39
CA PHE A 129 0.31 -11.72 0.00
C PHE A 129 1.56 -12.54 -0.35
N ARG A 130 1.35 -13.77 -0.88
CA ARG A 130 2.40 -14.58 -1.45
C ARG A 130 2.16 -14.73 -2.94
N SER A 131 3.14 -14.35 -3.75
CA SER A 131 3.06 -14.49 -5.22
C SER A 131 2.85 -15.93 -5.68
N VAL A 132 3.25 -16.90 -4.85
CA VAL A 132 3.00 -18.34 -5.09
C VAL A 132 1.52 -18.69 -5.05
N ASP A 133 0.74 -17.96 -4.25
CA ASP A 133 -0.70 -18.19 -4.11
C ASP A 133 -1.47 -17.73 -5.35
N LEU A 134 -0.93 -16.78 -6.14
CA LEU A 134 -1.51 -16.38 -7.43
C LEU A 134 -1.64 -17.53 -8.42
N LYS A 135 -0.64 -18.40 -8.48
CA LYS A 135 -0.68 -19.59 -9.35
C LYS A 135 -1.74 -20.60 -8.91
N LYS A 136 -1.97 -20.67 -7.60
CA LYS A 136 -2.98 -21.55 -6.99
C LYS A 136 -4.40 -21.01 -7.20
N TYR A 137 -4.56 -19.69 -7.26
CA TYR A 137 -5.85 -19.02 -7.48
C TYR A 137 -6.08 -18.65 -8.97
N ALA A 138 -5.32 -19.28 -9.89
CA ALA A 138 -5.43 -18.98 -11.30
C ALA A 138 -6.88 -19.03 -11.80
N ALA A 139 -7.28 -17.94 -12.38
CA ALA A 139 -8.47 -17.68 -13.21
C ALA A 139 -9.86 -18.07 -12.68
N SER A 140 -10.07 -19.23 -12.07
CA SER A 140 -11.42 -19.70 -11.73
C SER A 140 -11.87 -19.37 -10.29
N LEU A 141 -10.95 -18.94 -9.41
CA LEU A 141 -11.21 -18.76 -7.98
C LEU A 141 -11.06 -17.30 -7.51
N LEU A 142 -10.75 -16.36 -8.41
CA LEU A 142 -10.69 -14.95 -8.07
C LEU A 142 -12.10 -14.38 -7.93
N LYS A 143 -12.65 -14.47 -6.74
CA LYS A 143 -13.89 -13.77 -6.41
C LYS A 143 -13.57 -12.33 -6.02
N ARG A 144 -14.32 -11.38 -6.57
CA ARG A 144 -14.30 -9.99 -6.12
C ARG A 144 -15.16 -9.86 -4.87
N ASP A 145 -14.66 -9.12 -3.91
CA ASP A 145 -15.40 -8.69 -2.74
C ASP A 145 -15.63 -7.20 -2.79
N SER A 146 -16.47 -6.68 -1.89
CA SER A 146 -16.90 -5.29 -1.89
C SER A 146 -16.51 -4.62 -0.58
N ILE A 147 -15.94 -3.42 -0.71
CA ILE A 147 -15.74 -2.49 0.40
C ILE A 147 -16.83 -1.43 0.30
N TYR A 148 -17.58 -1.25 1.38
CA TYR A 148 -18.62 -0.26 1.48
C TYR A 148 -18.08 0.97 2.19
N TRP A 149 -18.15 2.11 1.53
CA TRP A 149 -17.83 3.38 2.16
C TRP A 149 -18.95 3.78 3.11
N ILE A 150 -18.61 4.00 4.37
CA ILE A 150 -19.55 4.42 5.44
C ILE A 150 -19.21 5.79 6.02
N GLY A 151 -18.25 6.48 5.42
CA GLY A 151 -17.86 7.84 5.78
C GLY A 151 -18.97 8.85 5.45
N ASP A 152 -18.65 10.13 5.63
CA ASP A 152 -19.58 11.22 5.40
C ASP A 152 -20.12 11.23 3.97
N PRO A 153 -21.43 11.08 3.74
CA PRO A 153 -22.01 11.04 2.41
C PRO A 153 -21.94 12.40 1.68
N GLU A 154 -21.76 13.51 2.39
CA GLU A 154 -21.55 14.82 1.77
C GLU A 154 -20.15 14.96 1.17
N VAL A 155 -19.17 14.27 1.75
CA VAL A 155 -17.78 14.27 1.26
C VAL A 155 -17.60 13.25 0.15
N TYR A 156 -18.19 12.08 0.31
CA TYR A 156 -18.17 11.00 -0.68
C TYR A 156 -19.55 10.35 -0.77
N PRO A 157 -20.18 10.34 -1.94
CA PRO A 157 -21.39 9.56 -2.14
C PRO A 157 -21.09 8.09 -1.83
N GLN A 158 -22.09 7.37 -1.30
CA GLN A 158 -21.93 5.94 -1.00
C GLN A 158 -21.39 5.21 -2.22
N GLN A 159 -20.13 4.82 -2.16
CA GLN A 159 -19.46 4.10 -3.23
C GLN A 159 -19.11 2.69 -2.76
N ILE A 160 -19.30 1.74 -3.66
CA ILE A 160 -18.90 0.36 -3.47
C ILE A 160 -17.64 0.13 -4.28
N PHE A 161 -16.54 -0.16 -3.58
CA PHE A 161 -15.28 -0.50 -4.22
C PHE A 161 -15.16 -2.02 -4.30
N ARG A 162 -14.86 -2.53 -5.50
CA ARG A 162 -14.63 -3.96 -5.70
C ARG A 162 -13.13 -4.26 -5.68
N PHE A 163 -12.76 -5.22 -4.88
CA PHE A 163 -11.36 -5.64 -4.74
C PHE A 163 -11.24 -7.17 -4.72
N TYR A 164 -10.03 -7.65 -4.79
CA TYR A 164 -9.72 -9.06 -4.68
C TYR A 164 -9.15 -9.36 -3.28
N PRO A 165 -9.91 -9.97 -2.37
CA PRO A 165 -9.48 -10.21 -1.00
C PRO A 165 -8.26 -11.13 -0.89
N GLN A 166 -7.96 -11.88 -1.97
CA GLN A 166 -6.77 -12.72 -2.04
C GLN A 166 -5.48 -11.91 -2.01
N PHE A 167 -5.53 -10.62 -2.37
CA PHE A 167 -4.38 -9.73 -2.40
C PHE A 167 -4.24 -8.87 -1.14
N CYS A 168 -5.33 -8.66 -0.41
CA CYS A 168 -5.32 -7.86 0.80
C CYS A 168 -6.41 -8.33 1.75
N LYS A 169 -6.02 -8.95 2.86
CA LYS A 169 -6.91 -9.38 3.93
C LYS A 169 -6.54 -8.78 5.28
N SER A 170 -5.98 -7.58 5.28
CA SER A 170 -5.68 -6.87 6.53
C SER A 170 -6.86 -6.00 6.91
N TYR A 171 -7.34 -6.15 8.14
CA TYR A 171 -8.44 -5.36 8.67
C TYR A 171 -8.31 -5.17 10.19
N PHE A 172 -8.91 -4.10 10.69
CA PHE A 172 -8.99 -3.85 12.14
C PHE A 172 -9.99 -4.82 12.76
N ARG A 173 -9.50 -5.62 13.71
CA ARG A 173 -10.30 -6.62 14.41
C ARG A 173 -10.97 -6.04 15.65
N GLN A 174 -10.21 -5.26 16.41
CA GLN A 174 -10.66 -4.67 17.67
C GLN A 174 -10.02 -3.30 17.85
N TYR A 175 -10.75 -2.39 18.48
CA TYR A 175 -10.27 -1.08 18.95
C TYR A 175 -11.03 -0.74 20.20
N ASP A 176 -10.29 -0.45 21.28
CA ASP A 176 -10.90 -0.15 22.59
C ASP A 176 -11.16 1.35 22.73
N SER A 177 -12.41 1.67 23.13
CA SER A 177 -12.83 2.94 23.78
C SER A 177 -12.35 4.28 23.21
N LEU A 178 -11.60 4.31 22.13
CA LEU A 178 -11.19 5.53 21.47
C LEU A 178 -12.32 6.02 20.54
N PRO A 179 -12.46 7.32 20.30
CA PRO A 179 -13.39 7.86 19.31
C PRO A 179 -12.92 7.49 17.90
N VAL A 180 -13.12 6.22 17.54
CA VAL A 180 -12.76 5.69 16.21
C VAL A 180 -13.90 5.92 15.25
N ARG A 181 -13.61 6.58 14.14
CA ARG A 181 -14.53 6.70 13.00
C ARG A 181 -14.16 5.69 11.93
N LYS A 182 -15.04 4.74 11.71
CA LYS A 182 -14.92 3.83 10.55
C LYS A 182 -15.22 4.62 9.26
N LEU A 183 -14.40 4.42 8.24
CA LEU A 183 -14.60 5.03 6.92
C LEU A 183 -15.11 4.02 5.90
N ALA A 184 -14.75 2.76 6.05
CA ALA A 184 -15.17 1.70 5.16
C ALA A 184 -15.24 0.36 5.91
N GLU A 185 -16.08 -0.54 5.41
CA GLU A 185 -16.22 -1.89 5.96
C GLU A 185 -16.37 -2.93 4.85
N ILE A 186 -16.05 -4.16 5.18
CA ILE A 186 -16.21 -5.33 4.33
C ILE A 186 -17.39 -6.12 4.88
N ASP A 187 -18.26 -6.62 4.03
CA ASP A 187 -19.36 -7.51 4.41
C ASP A 187 -18.81 -8.90 4.75
N LEU A 188 -18.42 -9.08 6.01
CA LEU A 188 -17.92 -10.35 6.53
C LEU A 188 -19.01 -11.44 6.65
N ALA A 189 -20.28 -11.07 6.58
CA ALA A 189 -21.38 -12.01 6.73
C ALA A 189 -21.47 -13.04 5.59
N LYS A 190 -20.89 -12.75 4.44
CA LYS A 190 -20.81 -13.67 3.31
C LYS A 190 -19.73 -14.74 3.42
N ASP A 191 -18.68 -14.49 4.17
CA ASP A 191 -17.52 -15.40 4.28
C ASP A 191 -17.73 -16.50 5.34
N MET A 192 -18.60 -16.28 6.31
CA MET A 192 -18.86 -17.25 7.38
C MET A 192 -19.96 -18.28 7.06
N GLY A 193 -20.61 -18.16 5.92
CA GLY A 193 -21.71 -19.06 5.49
C GLY A 193 -21.27 -20.27 4.65
N ASN A 194 -19.99 -20.41 4.32
CA ASN A 194 -19.46 -21.49 3.46
C ASN A 194 -18.23 -22.20 4.06
N ALA A 195 -18.14 -22.28 5.38
CA ALA A 195 -17.13 -23.11 6.08
C ALA A 195 -17.80 -24.36 6.66
#